data_256aef7de519654728639c5ccb97530d
#
_entry.id   256aef7de519654728639c5ccb97530d
#
_cell.length_a   1.000
_cell.length_b   1.000
_cell.length_c   1.000
_cell.angle_alpha   90.00
_cell.angle_beta   90.00
_cell.angle_gamma   90.00
#
_symmetry.space_group_name_H-M   'P 1'
#
loop_
_entity.id
_entity.type
_entity.pdbx_description
1 polymer ?
#
loop_
_entity_poly.entity_id
_entity_poly.type
_entity_poly.pdbx_seq_one_letter_code
_entity_poly.pdbx_strand_id
1 'polypeptide(L)'
;LDNAEVTAEVDGTAVTVAAVNRTTGLVTLSAAPPNANGLANVSIAFSKTVSGYADKINKCRFAGLYGGKNDTRVFFSGNPDEPNCDWQSGLYDPTYFPDTGYARMGTDASAVMGYLKQYESQIVLKSDGSQEAASFLRTYMMADDGAALYPLKQGAQGAGAVSSRCFAALNDMPMFLSARGVQGIFGTAVAEQRTMRSVSDAILAKLEREDGLSNACAAVFEGKYYLAVNGHM
;
A
#
# COMPACT_ATOMS: atom_id res chain seq x y z
N LEU A 1 1.67 -8.57 -26.77
CA LEU A 1 1.06 -9.71 -26.06
C LEU A 1 1.89 -10.95 -26.32
N ASP A 2 2.48 -11.53 -25.29
CA ASP A 2 3.26 -12.75 -25.43
C ASP A 2 2.31 -13.95 -25.62
N ASN A 3 2.57 -15.10 -25.14
CA ASN A 3 1.78 -16.32 -25.38
C ASN A 3 0.36 -16.30 -24.80
N ALA A 4 -0.26 -15.14 -24.69
CA ALA A 4 -1.56 -14.98 -24.07
C ALA A 4 -2.65 -15.60 -24.94
N GLU A 5 -3.47 -16.40 -24.33
CA GLU A 5 -4.79 -16.69 -24.83
C GLU A 5 -5.62 -15.42 -24.73
N VAL A 6 -6.14 -14.94 -25.84
CA VAL A 6 -7.01 -13.78 -25.87
C VAL A 6 -8.43 -14.30 -26.04
N THR A 7 -9.28 -13.99 -25.07
CA THR A 7 -10.71 -14.34 -25.10
C THR A 7 -11.54 -13.08 -25.22
N ALA A 8 -12.70 -13.17 -25.83
CA ALA A 8 -13.62 -12.07 -25.98
C ALA A 8 -15.06 -12.49 -25.64
N GLU A 9 -15.78 -11.57 -25.05
CA GLU A 9 -17.20 -11.71 -24.73
C GLU A 9 -17.97 -10.49 -25.26
N VAL A 10 -19.17 -10.72 -25.75
CA VAL A 10 -20.10 -9.67 -26.13
C VAL A 10 -21.38 -9.86 -25.32
N ASP A 11 -21.77 -8.85 -24.56
CA ASP A 11 -22.93 -8.91 -23.63
C ASP A 11 -22.84 -10.13 -22.68
N GLY A 12 -21.62 -10.47 -22.21
CA GLY A 12 -21.37 -11.62 -21.33
C GLY A 12 -21.38 -12.98 -22.04
N THR A 13 -21.53 -13.02 -23.37
CA THR A 13 -21.48 -14.25 -24.15
C THR A 13 -20.14 -14.38 -24.86
N ALA A 14 -19.47 -15.51 -24.70
CA ALA A 14 -18.18 -15.77 -25.32
C ALA A 14 -18.30 -15.75 -26.87
N VAL A 15 -17.38 -15.04 -27.52
CA VAL A 15 -17.29 -14.93 -28.98
C VAL A 15 -15.92 -15.34 -29.48
N THR A 16 -15.86 -15.81 -30.72
CA THR A 16 -14.62 -16.28 -31.30
C THR A 16 -13.71 -15.11 -31.71
N VAL A 17 -12.47 -15.12 -31.24
CA VAL A 17 -11.42 -14.24 -31.70
C VAL A 17 -10.84 -14.79 -33.00
N ALA A 18 -10.97 -14.05 -34.10
CA ALA A 18 -10.49 -14.46 -35.42
C ALA A 18 -9.00 -14.22 -35.60
N ALA A 19 -8.47 -13.10 -35.07
CA ALA A 19 -7.05 -12.78 -35.14
C ALA A 19 -6.61 -11.86 -34.03
N VAL A 20 -5.34 -11.95 -33.64
CA VAL A 20 -4.69 -11.05 -32.68
C VAL A 20 -3.36 -10.58 -33.25
N ASN A 21 -3.22 -9.28 -33.44
CA ASN A 21 -1.91 -8.69 -33.71
C ASN A 21 -1.21 -8.42 -32.38
N ARG A 22 -0.24 -9.24 -32.03
CA ARG A 22 0.45 -9.19 -30.74
C ARG A 22 1.33 -7.96 -30.55
N THR A 23 1.76 -7.33 -31.66
CA THR A 23 2.58 -6.12 -31.62
C THR A 23 1.75 -4.89 -31.33
N THR A 24 0.61 -4.74 -31.97
CA THR A 24 -0.26 -3.56 -31.85
C THR A 24 -1.34 -3.74 -30.78
N GLY A 25 -1.62 -4.96 -30.34
CA GLY A 25 -2.73 -5.28 -29.44
C GLY A 25 -4.10 -5.29 -30.13
N LEU A 26 -4.13 -5.27 -31.48
CA LEU A 26 -5.39 -5.31 -32.23
C LEU A 26 -6.00 -6.71 -32.16
N VAL A 27 -7.23 -6.79 -31.67
CA VAL A 27 -8.03 -8.02 -31.63
C VAL A 27 -9.14 -7.92 -32.65
N THR A 28 -9.25 -8.93 -33.54
CA THR A 28 -10.30 -9.03 -34.55
C THR A 28 -11.28 -10.13 -34.12
N LEU A 29 -12.53 -9.80 -33.97
CA LEU A 29 -13.60 -10.76 -33.70
C LEU A 29 -14.09 -11.41 -35.01
N SER A 30 -14.62 -12.64 -34.92
CA SER A 30 -15.14 -13.37 -36.07
C SER A 30 -16.39 -12.73 -36.66
N ALA A 31 -17.13 -11.96 -35.85
CA ALA A 31 -18.32 -11.21 -36.29
C ALA A 31 -18.29 -9.81 -35.59
N ALA A 32 -18.85 -8.83 -36.27
CA ALA A 32 -19.02 -7.51 -35.65
C ALA A 32 -20.01 -7.59 -34.47
N PRO A 33 -19.66 -7.02 -33.30
CA PRO A 33 -20.58 -6.97 -32.18
C PRO A 33 -21.78 -6.08 -32.52
N PRO A 34 -22.97 -6.33 -31.91
CA PRO A 34 -24.12 -5.48 -32.08
C PRO A 34 -23.82 -4.06 -31.57
N ASN A 35 -24.52 -3.07 -32.14
CA ASN A 35 -24.38 -1.69 -31.66
C ASN A 35 -25.02 -1.55 -30.26
N ALA A 36 -24.23 -1.13 -29.29
CA ALA A 36 -24.66 -0.96 -27.91
C ALA A 36 -25.05 0.49 -27.55
N ASN A 37 -25.29 1.35 -28.55
CA ASN A 37 -25.72 2.75 -28.35
C ASN A 37 -24.84 3.54 -27.40
N GLY A 38 -23.52 3.35 -27.50
CA GLY A 38 -22.51 4.04 -26.68
C GLY A 38 -22.19 3.35 -25.35
N LEU A 39 -22.81 2.21 -25.04
CA LEU A 39 -22.43 1.38 -23.90
C LEU A 39 -21.28 0.42 -24.28
N ALA A 40 -20.41 0.11 -23.31
CA ALA A 40 -19.37 -0.90 -23.50
C ALA A 40 -19.99 -2.29 -23.39
N ASN A 41 -20.12 -3.00 -24.51
CA ASN A 41 -20.67 -4.35 -24.54
C ASN A 41 -19.65 -5.43 -24.93
N VAL A 42 -18.41 -5.05 -25.22
CA VAL A 42 -17.33 -5.98 -25.56
C VAL A 42 -16.31 -6.01 -24.43
N SER A 43 -16.05 -7.19 -23.90
CA SER A 43 -14.97 -7.46 -22.94
C SER A 43 -13.91 -8.32 -23.61
N ILE A 44 -12.64 -7.93 -23.50
CA ILE A 44 -11.50 -8.69 -24.02
C ILE A 44 -10.56 -8.98 -22.87
N ALA A 45 -10.37 -10.26 -22.57
CA ALA A 45 -9.42 -10.71 -21.56
C ALA A 45 -8.12 -11.20 -22.24
N PHE A 46 -6.99 -10.79 -21.71
CA PHE A 46 -5.68 -11.21 -22.17
C PHE A 46 -4.68 -11.21 -21.01
N SER A 47 -3.61 -11.93 -21.16
CA SER A 47 -2.48 -11.87 -20.25
C SER A 47 -1.21 -11.43 -20.99
N LYS A 48 -0.31 -10.80 -20.26
CA LYS A 48 1.02 -10.44 -20.76
C LYS A 48 2.03 -10.68 -19.65
N THR A 49 3.09 -11.42 -19.96
CA THR A 49 4.22 -11.57 -19.06
C THR A 49 5.15 -10.36 -19.24
N VAL A 50 5.36 -9.61 -18.16
CA VAL A 50 6.32 -8.51 -18.13
C VAL A 50 7.59 -9.01 -17.45
N SER A 51 8.70 -9.04 -18.19
CA SER A 51 9.99 -9.47 -17.66
C SER A 51 10.40 -8.62 -16.46
N GLY A 52 10.84 -9.26 -15.37
CA GLY A 52 11.27 -8.60 -14.14
C GLY A 52 10.13 -8.04 -13.27
N TYR A 53 8.87 -8.12 -13.70
CA TYR A 53 7.76 -7.59 -12.89
C TYR A 53 7.57 -8.38 -11.59
N ALA A 54 7.72 -9.70 -11.63
CA ALA A 54 7.65 -10.54 -10.44
C ALA A 54 8.67 -10.13 -9.37
N ASP A 55 9.85 -9.66 -9.77
CA ASP A 55 10.89 -9.20 -8.84
C ASP A 55 10.47 -7.96 -8.06
N LYS A 56 9.63 -7.08 -8.63
CA LYS A 56 9.09 -5.92 -7.92
C LYS A 56 8.30 -6.33 -6.70
N ILE A 57 7.53 -7.41 -6.82
CA ILE A 57 6.71 -7.95 -5.72
C ILE A 57 7.54 -8.84 -4.81
N ASN A 58 8.34 -9.75 -5.38
CA ASN A 58 9.13 -10.72 -4.61
C ASN A 58 10.23 -10.10 -3.73
N LYS A 59 10.71 -8.91 -4.08
CA LYS A 59 11.67 -8.15 -3.27
C LYS A 59 11.03 -7.35 -2.15
N CYS A 60 9.69 -7.28 -2.10
CA CYS A 60 8.98 -6.60 -1.02
C CYS A 60 9.17 -7.33 0.32
N ARG A 61 9.26 -6.56 1.40
CA ARG A 61 9.52 -7.06 2.76
C ARG A 61 8.34 -6.87 3.69
N PHE A 62 7.39 -6.03 3.33
CA PHE A 62 6.26 -5.66 4.18
C PHE A 62 4.97 -5.92 3.42
N ALA A 63 3.97 -6.39 4.17
CA ALA A 63 2.62 -6.60 3.67
C ALA A 63 1.62 -5.89 4.59
N GLY A 64 0.55 -5.37 4.00
CA GLY A 64 -0.57 -4.82 4.74
C GLY A 64 -1.88 -5.18 4.03
N LEU A 65 -2.88 -5.56 4.82
CA LEU A 65 -4.23 -5.79 4.31
C LEU A 65 -5.03 -4.49 4.42
N TYR A 66 -5.75 -4.16 3.36
CA TYR A 66 -6.61 -2.99 3.37
C TYR A 66 -7.68 -3.05 2.27
N GLY A 67 -8.80 -2.37 2.50
CA GLY A 67 -9.90 -2.24 1.56
C GLY A 67 -10.99 -1.30 2.11
N GLY A 68 -10.61 -0.43 3.06
CA GLY A 68 -11.52 0.40 3.80
C GLY A 68 -12.08 -0.36 5.01
N LYS A 69 -13.38 -0.54 5.07
CA LYS A 69 -14.04 -1.27 6.16
C LYS A 69 -13.65 -2.74 6.21
N ASN A 70 -13.48 -3.36 5.04
CA ASN A 70 -13.09 -4.76 4.91
C ASN A 70 -11.70 -4.85 4.26
N ASP A 71 -10.93 -5.87 4.60
CA ASP A 71 -9.63 -6.13 4.00
C ASP A 71 -9.82 -6.90 2.67
N THR A 72 -9.77 -6.17 1.57
CA THR A 72 -10.08 -6.71 0.24
C THR A 72 -8.87 -6.85 -0.68
N ARG A 73 -7.74 -6.23 -0.30
CA ARG A 73 -6.49 -6.26 -1.06
C ARG A 73 -5.29 -6.40 -0.15
N VAL A 74 -4.22 -6.94 -0.71
CA VAL A 74 -2.89 -6.93 -0.11
C VAL A 74 -2.08 -5.79 -0.72
N PHE A 75 -1.36 -5.06 0.11
CA PHE A 75 -0.38 -4.05 -0.29
C PHE A 75 1.00 -4.56 0.09
N PHE A 76 1.92 -4.59 -0.85
CA PHE A 76 3.32 -4.95 -0.62
C PHE A 76 4.22 -3.73 -0.78
N SER A 77 5.26 -3.63 0.06
CA SER A 77 6.26 -2.57 0.00
C SER A 77 7.61 -3.00 0.57
N GLY A 78 8.55 -2.08 0.63
CA GLY A 78 9.89 -2.37 1.16
C GLY A 78 10.81 -3.04 0.14
N ASN A 79 10.53 -2.89 -1.15
CA ASN A 79 11.46 -3.26 -2.21
C ASN A 79 12.66 -2.29 -2.17
N PRO A 80 13.91 -2.78 -2.05
CA PRO A 80 15.08 -1.92 -1.97
C PRO A 80 15.37 -1.13 -3.25
N ASP A 81 14.91 -1.60 -4.40
CA ASP A 81 15.11 -0.93 -5.69
C ASP A 81 14.09 0.21 -5.91
N GLU A 82 12.94 0.14 -5.26
CA GLU A 82 11.87 1.14 -5.31
C GLU A 82 11.33 1.43 -3.88
N PRO A 83 12.13 2.06 -3.01
CA PRO A 83 11.87 2.11 -1.56
C PRO A 83 10.62 2.91 -1.17
N ASN A 84 10.21 3.86 -2.00
CA ASN A 84 9.03 4.70 -1.78
C ASN A 84 7.76 4.19 -2.47
N CYS A 85 7.80 2.97 -3.01
CA CYS A 85 6.71 2.39 -3.78
C CYS A 85 5.98 1.30 -3.00
N ASP A 86 4.70 1.18 -3.23
CA ASP A 86 3.94 -0.02 -2.89
C ASP A 86 3.07 -0.50 -4.05
N TRP A 87 2.71 -1.77 -4.00
CA TRP A 87 1.91 -2.48 -5.00
C TRP A 87 0.69 -3.08 -4.35
N GLN A 88 -0.46 -2.92 -5.00
CA GLN A 88 -1.72 -3.50 -4.55
C GLN A 88 -2.11 -4.72 -5.38
N SER A 89 -2.65 -5.72 -4.71
CA SER A 89 -3.20 -6.91 -5.37
C SER A 89 -4.53 -6.66 -6.08
N GLY A 90 -5.00 -7.63 -6.83
CA GLY A 90 -6.39 -7.72 -7.29
C GLY A 90 -7.39 -7.73 -6.13
N LEU A 91 -8.67 -7.45 -6.43
CA LEU A 91 -9.74 -7.51 -5.44
C LEU A 91 -9.98 -8.97 -5.03
N TYR A 92 -9.82 -9.26 -3.73
CA TYR A 92 -9.88 -10.62 -3.16
C TYR A 92 -8.93 -11.64 -3.82
N ASP A 93 -7.95 -11.15 -4.60
CA ASP A 93 -6.95 -11.99 -5.26
C ASP A 93 -5.53 -11.54 -4.89
N PRO A 94 -4.92 -12.16 -3.88
CA PRO A 94 -3.56 -11.83 -3.43
C PRO A 94 -2.47 -12.38 -4.36
N THR A 95 -2.84 -13.15 -5.38
CA THR A 95 -1.89 -13.77 -6.34
C THR A 95 -1.70 -12.93 -7.60
N TYR A 96 -2.58 -11.96 -7.84
CA TYR A 96 -2.54 -11.09 -9.00
C TYR A 96 -2.19 -9.64 -8.61
N PHE A 97 -1.17 -9.09 -9.24
CA PHE A 97 -0.75 -7.69 -9.11
C PHE A 97 -0.75 -7.03 -10.49
N PRO A 98 -1.71 -6.13 -10.76
CA PRO A 98 -1.74 -5.41 -12.03
C PRO A 98 -0.54 -4.46 -12.15
N ASP A 99 0.00 -4.29 -13.34
CA ASP A 99 1.15 -3.42 -13.61
C ASP A 99 0.89 -1.93 -13.32
N THR A 100 -0.37 -1.52 -13.32
CA THR A 100 -0.84 -0.18 -12.94
C THR A 100 -1.19 -0.06 -11.45
N GLY A 101 -1.19 -1.17 -10.72
CA GLY A 101 -1.60 -1.25 -9.31
C GLY A 101 -0.48 -0.86 -8.34
N TYR A 102 0.17 0.29 -8.54
CA TYR A 102 1.21 0.78 -7.62
C TYR A 102 1.01 2.24 -7.26
N ALA A 103 1.60 2.65 -6.15
CA ALA A 103 1.64 4.04 -5.74
C ALA A 103 3.05 4.43 -5.24
N ARG A 104 3.44 5.66 -5.52
CA ARG A 104 4.69 6.26 -5.02
C ARG A 104 4.39 7.28 -3.93
N MET A 105 5.12 7.20 -2.83
CA MET A 105 4.94 8.03 -1.64
C MET A 105 6.15 8.92 -1.43
N GLY A 106 6.05 10.17 -1.83
CA GLY A 106 7.16 11.12 -1.79
C GLY A 106 8.33 10.71 -2.67
N THR A 107 9.55 11.04 -2.26
CA THR A 107 10.79 10.66 -2.96
C THR A 107 11.33 9.31 -2.45
N ASP A 108 12.32 8.79 -3.15
CA ASP A 108 13.06 7.58 -2.79
C ASP A 108 14.10 7.79 -1.67
N ALA A 109 14.28 9.05 -1.21
CA ALA A 109 15.15 9.37 -0.09
C ALA A 109 14.67 8.75 1.24
N SER A 110 13.39 8.42 1.36
CA SER A 110 12.85 7.70 2.50
C SER A 110 12.03 6.48 2.06
N ALA A 111 12.28 5.35 2.70
CA ALA A 111 11.63 4.08 2.39
C ALA A 111 10.28 3.93 3.10
N VAL A 112 9.35 3.21 2.48
CA VAL A 112 8.18 2.68 3.19
C VAL A 112 8.65 1.64 4.20
N MET A 113 8.20 1.78 5.44
CA MET A 113 8.59 0.93 6.57
C MET A 113 7.50 -0.05 6.98
N GLY A 114 6.26 0.19 6.58
CA GLY A 114 5.12 -0.69 6.85
C GLY A 114 3.80 0.05 6.97
N TYR A 115 2.81 -0.68 7.44
CA TYR A 115 1.41 -0.27 7.47
C TYR A 115 0.80 -0.43 8.85
N LEU A 116 -0.07 0.50 9.22
CA LEU A 116 -0.95 0.39 10.39
C LEU A 116 -2.37 0.79 10.00
N LYS A 117 -3.35 0.26 10.68
CA LYS A 117 -4.73 0.75 10.58
C LYS A 117 -4.99 1.83 11.62
N GLN A 118 -5.75 2.85 11.22
CA GLN A 118 -6.37 3.82 12.09
C GLN A 118 -7.80 4.07 11.62
N TYR A 119 -8.77 3.61 12.39
CA TYR A 119 -10.18 3.57 11.97
C TYR A 119 -10.35 2.82 10.63
N GLU A 120 -10.98 3.44 9.65
CA GLU A 120 -11.15 2.89 8.30
C GLU A 120 -10.03 3.30 7.32
N SER A 121 -8.95 3.91 7.82
CA SER A 121 -7.82 4.34 7.01
C SER A 121 -6.60 3.47 7.24
N GLN A 122 -5.74 3.36 6.23
CA GLN A 122 -4.42 2.77 6.36
C GLN A 122 -3.38 3.88 6.47
N ILE A 123 -2.60 3.82 7.53
CA ILE A 123 -1.41 4.65 7.71
C ILE A 123 -0.22 3.91 7.11
N VAL A 124 0.44 4.53 6.14
CA VAL A 124 1.70 4.06 5.59
C VAL A 124 2.82 4.85 6.24
N LEU A 125 3.70 4.18 6.96
CA LEU A 125 4.85 4.80 7.63
C LEU A 125 6.07 4.78 6.72
N LYS A 126 6.81 5.89 6.73
CA LYS A 126 8.12 6.02 6.05
C LYS A 126 9.27 6.05 7.06
N SER A 127 10.47 5.78 6.57
CA SER A 127 11.68 5.88 7.37
C SER A 127 12.00 7.32 7.76
N ASP A 128 12.73 7.47 8.84
CA ASP A 128 13.31 8.75 9.24
C ASP A 128 14.41 9.17 8.26
N GLY A 129 14.69 10.46 8.16
CA GLY A 129 15.81 10.99 7.39
C GLY A 129 15.44 11.93 6.24
N SER A 130 14.18 12.26 6.03
CA SER A 130 13.78 13.28 5.04
C SER A 130 12.92 14.38 5.67
N GLN A 131 12.93 15.57 5.04
CA GLN A 131 11.99 16.65 5.38
C GLN A 131 10.58 16.39 4.85
N GLU A 132 10.34 15.23 4.28
CA GLU A 132 9.07 14.82 3.70
C GLU A 132 8.07 14.35 4.77
N ALA A 133 6.86 14.06 4.32
CA ALA A 133 5.87 13.44 5.18
C ALA A 133 6.37 12.09 5.70
N ALA A 134 6.37 11.92 7.01
CA ALA A 134 6.75 10.68 7.69
C ALA A 134 5.67 9.60 7.58
N SER A 135 4.47 9.98 7.20
CA SER A 135 3.36 9.07 6.96
C SER A 135 2.46 9.53 5.81
N PHE A 136 1.75 8.57 5.24
CA PHE A 136 0.69 8.80 4.27
C PHE A 136 -0.59 8.15 4.76
N LEU A 137 -1.71 8.79 4.48
CA LEU A 137 -3.05 8.31 4.78
C LEU A 137 -3.65 7.75 3.49
N ARG A 138 -3.92 6.45 3.47
CA ARG A 138 -4.69 5.81 2.41
C ARG A 138 -6.12 5.65 2.87
N THR A 139 -7.05 6.10 2.04
CA THR A 139 -8.48 5.94 2.26
C THR A 139 -9.07 5.08 1.16
N TYR A 140 -10.24 4.52 1.42
CA TYR A 140 -11.04 3.82 0.42
C TYR A 140 -12.12 4.76 -0.09
N MET A 141 -12.33 4.77 -1.39
CA MET A 141 -13.51 5.37 -2.00
C MET A 141 -13.96 4.54 -3.20
N MET A 142 -15.22 4.62 -3.52
CA MET A 142 -15.79 4.01 -4.71
C MET A 142 -15.96 5.09 -5.76
N ALA A 143 -15.49 4.83 -6.98
CA ALA A 143 -15.74 5.69 -8.12
C ALA A 143 -17.16 5.48 -8.66
N ASP A 144 -17.61 6.39 -9.50
CA ASP A 144 -18.96 6.35 -10.07
C ASP A 144 -19.23 5.10 -10.94
N ASP A 145 -18.19 4.51 -11.49
CA ASP A 145 -18.22 3.26 -12.26
C ASP A 145 -18.15 1.99 -11.38
N GLY A 146 -18.14 2.15 -10.05
CA GLY A 146 -18.01 1.06 -9.08
C GLY A 146 -16.60 0.58 -8.85
N ALA A 147 -15.57 1.21 -9.44
CA ALA A 147 -14.19 0.86 -9.19
C ALA A 147 -13.74 1.30 -7.79
N ALA A 148 -13.01 0.41 -7.11
CA ALA A 148 -12.40 0.73 -5.83
C ALA A 148 -11.13 1.55 -6.02
N LEU A 149 -11.09 2.74 -5.43
CA LEU A 149 -9.95 3.65 -5.44
C LEU A 149 -9.33 3.74 -4.05
N TYR A 150 -8.01 3.94 -4.03
CA TYR A 150 -7.22 4.00 -2.79
C TYR A 150 -6.34 5.27 -2.78
N PRO A 151 -6.96 6.47 -2.75
CA PRO A 151 -6.21 7.70 -2.76
C PRO A 151 -5.27 7.80 -1.56
N LEU A 152 -4.09 8.36 -1.82
CA LEU A 152 -3.07 8.65 -0.83
C LEU A 152 -2.99 10.15 -0.59
N LYS A 153 -3.01 10.53 0.67
CA LYS A 153 -2.77 11.92 1.11
C LYS A 153 -1.54 11.94 2.02
N GLN A 154 -0.80 13.02 1.95
CA GLN A 154 0.27 13.24 2.92
C GLN A 154 -0.35 13.34 4.32
N GLY A 155 0.20 12.57 5.25
CA GLY A 155 -0.23 12.53 6.63
C GLY A 155 0.64 13.43 7.52
N ALA A 156 0.97 12.92 8.70
CA ALA A 156 1.79 13.65 9.65
C ALA A 156 3.22 13.82 9.14
N GLN A 157 3.78 15.01 9.38
CA GLN A 157 5.16 15.37 9.09
C GLN A 157 5.98 15.31 10.38
N GLY A 158 7.28 15.28 10.26
CA GLY A 158 8.20 15.35 11.38
C GLY A 158 9.21 14.22 11.37
N ALA A 159 9.06 13.25 12.26
CA ALA A 159 9.99 12.14 12.39
C ALA A 159 9.40 10.86 11.79
N GLY A 160 10.17 10.14 10.99
CA GLY A 160 9.82 8.83 10.44
C GLY A 160 10.18 7.67 11.37
N ALA A 161 9.79 6.47 11.02
CA ALA A 161 10.10 5.27 11.78
C ALA A 161 11.58 4.88 11.62
N VAL A 162 12.25 4.52 12.71
CA VAL A 162 13.66 4.08 12.70
C VAL A 162 13.81 2.58 12.48
N SER A 163 12.74 1.80 12.68
CA SER A 163 12.71 0.35 12.47
C SER A 163 11.37 -0.06 11.86
N SER A 164 11.40 -1.06 11.00
CA SER A 164 10.18 -1.66 10.44
C SER A 164 9.39 -2.53 11.42
N ARG A 165 9.89 -2.72 12.64
CA ARG A 165 9.28 -3.53 13.69
C ARG A 165 8.91 -2.71 14.93
N CYS A 166 9.16 -1.40 14.93
CA CYS A 166 8.97 -0.53 16.09
C CYS A 166 7.61 0.17 16.13
N PHE A 167 6.62 -0.31 15.40
CA PHE A 167 5.30 0.30 15.36
C PHE A 167 4.18 -0.68 15.66
N ALA A 168 3.17 -0.19 16.37
CA ALA A 168 1.94 -0.92 16.70
C ALA A 168 0.80 0.08 16.92
N ALA A 169 -0.44 -0.37 16.80
CA ALA A 169 -1.60 0.46 17.13
C ALA A 169 -2.05 0.20 18.57
N LEU A 170 -2.01 1.22 19.39
CA LEU A 170 -2.60 1.20 20.73
C LEU A 170 -4.03 1.74 20.63
N ASN A 171 -5.01 0.86 20.69
CA ASN A 171 -6.38 1.15 20.27
C ASN A 171 -6.38 1.68 18.82
N ASP A 172 -6.96 2.83 18.55
CA ASP A 172 -6.95 3.46 17.22
C ASP A 172 -5.81 4.47 17.04
N MET A 173 -4.78 4.41 17.87
CA MET A 173 -3.63 5.29 17.80
C MET A 173 -2.39 4.53 17.32
N PRO A 174 -1.96 4.72 16.07
CA PRO A 174 -0.67 4.23 15.59
C PRO A 174 0.47 4.88 16.39
N MET A 175 1.36 4.05 16.92
CA MET A 175 2.56 4.47 17.64
C MET A 175 3.78 3.86 16.98
N PHE A 176 4.88 4.59 16.97
CA PHE A 176 6.14 4.11 16.41
C PHE A 176 7.33 4.83 17.04
N LEU A 177 8.50 4.19 17.03
CA LEU A 177 9.75 4.81 17.45
C LEU A 177 10.35 5.60 16.27
N SER A 178 10.68 6.85 16.53
CA SER A 178 11.47 7.73 15.67
C SER A 178 12.82 8.06 16.34
N ALA A 179 13.71 8.73 15.61
CA ALA A 179 14.94 9.28 16.20
C ALA A 179 14.68 10.30 17.31
N ARG A 180 13.45 10.82 17.40
CA ARG A 180 13.02 11.79 18.44
C ARG A 180 12.12 11.14 19.50
N GLY A 181 12.30 9.85 19.75
CA GLY A 181 11.47 9.11 20.70
C GLY A 181 10.19 8.52 20.08
N VAL A 182 9.31 8.01 20.93
CA VAL A 182 8.07 7.38 20.49
C VAL A 182 7.05 8.46 20.09
N GLN A 183 6.53 8.31 18.90
CA GLN A 183 5.51 9.18 18.31
C GLN A 183 4.16 8.47 18.26
N GLY A 184 3.10 9.21 18.53
CA GLY A 184 1.72 8.77 18.30
C GLY A 184 1.07 9.59 17.19
N ILE A 185 0.29 8.93 16.32
CA ILE A 185 -0.49 9.59 15.27
C ILE A 185 -1.92 9.76 15.77
N PHE A 186 -2.30 11.00 16.02
CA PHE A 186 -3.60 11.37 16.53
C PHE A 186 -4.52 11.87 15.42
N GLY A 187 -5.77 11.51 15.50
CA GLY A 187 -6.82 11.93 14.58
C GLY A 187 -8.18 11.44 15.03
N THR A 188 -9.19 11.73 14.27
CA THR A 188 -10.55 11.21 14.48
C THR A 188 -10.99 10.40 13.27
N ALA A 189 -12.02 9.58 13.39
CA ALA A 189 -12.56 8.79 12.30
C ALA A 189 -13.02 9.66 11.11
N VAL A 190 -13.46 10.88 11.37
CA VAL A 190 -14.01 11.81 10.37
C VAL A 190 -12.96 12.77 9.82
N ALA A 191 -11.93 13.14 10.63
CA ALA A 191 -10.93 14.10 10.21
C ALA A 191 -9.88 13.44 9.32
N GLU A 192 -9.63 14.03 8.17
CA GLU A 192 -8.55 13.59 7.27
C GLU A 192 -7.17 14.03 7.76
N GLN A 193 -7.11 15.10 8.58
CA GLN A 193 -5.86 15.56 9.15
C GLN A 193 -5.42 14.67 10.31
N ARG A 194 -4.16 14.33 10.31
CA ARG A 194 -3.49 13.59 11.38
C ARG A 194 -2.40 14.47 11.99
N THR A 195 -2.28 14.41 13.30
CA THR A 195 -1.25 15.14 14.03
C THR A 195 -0.31 14.15 14.70
N MET A 196 1.00 14.36 14.54
CA MET A 196 2.01 13.58 15.23
C MET A 196 2.38 14.28 16.54
N ARG A 197 2.48 13.51 17.61
CA ARG A 197 2.89 14.02 18.94
C ARG A 197 3.83 13.00 19.60
N SER A 198 4.82 13.51 20.29
CA SER A 198 5.65 12.69 21.17
C SER A 198 4.82 12.17 22.35
N VAL A 199 5.02 10.90 22.68
CA VAL A 199 4.40 10.23 23.84
C VAL A 199 5.44 9.69 24.82
N SER A 200 6.73 9.92 24.56
CA SER A 200 7.87 9.42 25.36
C SER A 200 8.74 10.52 25.97
N ASP A 201 8.25 11.74 26.10
CA ASP A 201 9.05 12.89 26.58
C ASP A 201 9.72 12.60 27.92
N ALA A 202 9.06 11.89 28.82
CA ALA A 202 9.59 11.54 30.14
C ALA A 202 10.83 10.63 30.09
N ILE A 203 11.02 9.86 29.00
CA ILE A 203 12.13 8.92 28.84
C ILE A 203 13.01 9.25 27.63
N LEU A 204 12.79 10.37 26.97
CA LEU A 204 13.47 10.75 25.72
C LEU A 204 14.99 10.75 25.92
N ALA A 205 15.50 11.37 26.97
CA ALA A 205 16.94 11.43 27.26
C ALA A 205 17.57 10.04 27.50
N LYS A 206 16.79 9.04 27.87
CA LYS A 206 17.24 7.66 27.98
C LYS A 206 17.26 6.99 26.61
N LEU A 207 16.20 7.16 25.82
CA LEU A 207 16.11 6.62 24.46
C LEU A 207 17.20 7.17 23.53
N GLU A 208 17.52 8.45 23.63
CA GLU A 208 18.58 9.09 22.82
C GLU A 208 20.00 8.55 23.11
N ARG A 209 20.19 7.90 24.25
CA ARG A 209 21.47 7.27 24.62
C ARG A 209 21.56 5.80 24.21
N GLU A 210 20.45 5.22 23.77
CA GLU A 210 20.42 3.82 23.37
C GLU A 210 20.94 3.65 21.94
N ASP A 211 21.89 2.74 21.78
CA ASP A 211 22.35 2.32 20.47
C ASP A 211 21.38 1.32 19.85
N GLY A 212 21.43 1.19 18.52
CA GLY A 212 20.70 0.14 17.82
C GLY A 212 19.18 0.37 17.70
N LEU A 213 18.71 1.61 17.72
CA LEU A 213 17.29 1.94 17.53
C LEU A 213 16.70 1.33 16.25
N SER A 214 17.51 1.12 15.21
CA SER A 214 17.09 0.44 13.97
C SER A 214 16.68 -1.02 14.15
N ASN A 215 17.05 -1.64 15.27
CA ASN A 215 16.67 -3.00 15.65
C ASN A 215 15.49 -3.05 16.63
N ALA A 216 14.97 -1.90 17.04
CA ALA A 216 13.85 -1.82 17.96
C ALA A 216 12.63 -2.57 17.44
N CYS A 217 11.91 -3.21 18.36
CA CYS A 217 10.64 -3.82 18.07
C CYS A 217 9.59 -3.39 19.11
N ALA A 218 8.33 -3.37 18.67
CA ALA A 218 7.23 -2.98 19.52
C ALA A 218 6.07 -3.94 19.42
N ALA A 219 5.30 -4.02 20.49
CA ALA A 219 4.04 -4.75 20.54
C ALA A 219 3.05 -4.03 21.45
N VAL A 220 1.77 -4.28 21.23
CA VAL A 220 0.70 -3.85 22.14
C VAL A 220 0.15 -5.07 22.84
N PHE A 221 0.10 -5.01 24.15
CA PHE A 221 -0.47 -6.05 25.00
C PHE A 221 -1.16 -5.43 26.21
N GLU A 222 -2.34 -5.88 26.56
CA GLU A 222 -3.14 -5.43 27.71
C GLU A 222 -3.26 -3.88 27.80
N GLY A 223 -3.51 -3.22 26.65
CA GLY A 223 -3.69 -1.76 26.60
C GLY A 223 -2.41 -0.96 26.82
N LYS A 224 -1.24 -1.56 26.65
CA LYS A 224 0.06 -0.91 26.77
C LYS A 224 0.88 -1.13 25.50
N TYR A 225 1.63 -0.11 25.11
CA TYR A 225 2.63 -0.20 24.08
C TYR A 225 3.98 -0.56 24.71
N TYR A 226 4.52 -1.69 24.34
CA TYR A 226 5.82 -2.18 24.77
C TYR A 226 6.83 -1.92 23.66
N LEU A 227 7.94 -1.34 24.01
CA LEU A 227 9.06 -1.07 23.11
C LEU A 227 10.31 -1.75 23.65
N ALA A 228 10.88 -2.65 22.86
CA ALA A 228 12.17 -3.27 23.18
C ALA A 228 13.27 -2.63 22.32
N VAL A 229 14.31 -2.14 22.97
CA VAL A 229 15.49 -1.52 22.36
C VAL A 229 16.71 -2.13 23.02
N ASN A 230 17.66 -2.61 22.24
CA ASN A 230 18.96 -3.12 22.72
C ASN A 230 18.85 -4.12 23.88
N GLY A 231 17.83 -5.00 23.83
CA GLY A 231 17.58 -6.00 24.90
C GLY A 231 16.89 -5.45 26.16
N HIS A 232 16.55 -4.19 26.21
CA HIS A 232 15.75 -3.56 27.26
C HIS A 232 14.29 -3.35 26.79
N MET A 233 13.36 -3.45 27.74
CA MET A 233 11.93 -3.24 27.48
C MET A 233 11.39 -2.17 28.44
#